data_f9157bdeb3709e7aff81044462c9068b
#
_entry.id   f9157bdeb3709e7aff81044462c9068b
#
_cell.length_a   1.000
_cell.length_b   1.000
_cell.length_c   1.000
_cell.angle_alpha   90.00
_cell.angle_beta   90.00
_cell.angle_gamma   90.00
#
_symmetry.space_group_name_H-M   'P 1'
#
loop_
_entity.id
_entity.type
_entity.pdbx_description
1 polymer ?
#
loop_
_entity_poly.entity_id
_entity_poly.type
_entity_poly.pdbx_seq_one_letter_code
_entity_poly.pdbx_strand_id
1 'polypeptide(L)'
;MKEVSRVSKRLKVTSAVMAFGLVAALASTMPASAAAKKVNWKTVQSVADAGGLDALVAQAQKEGELNLIATPRDWANYGEAIDTFAKAFHIKVNSDNPDGSSAEEIVAIKTTKNMAKMPDVVDIGMSVLDDAAGLLAPYKVANWKDIPNSVKDPDGTWYGAYAGKMALWYDTSVSPAPTKITDLDNAAYKGMVALPGDPTAAQQALIAVMATSIANGGSAANVAKGVDFFKKLKANGNFVAVKGNASNFATGSFKISLGWDYNAIGYTAAAQKIGKTIKYVYPSDAHVQGTPYVLAINKTAPHPAAARLWEEFMFSQVKGKISKDLGANDYKKIKGAKMMAQIMGG
;
A
#
# COMPACT_ATOMS: atom_id res chain seq x y z
N MET A 1 -59.27 -4.77 23.38
CA MET A 1 -60.42 -4.66 22.43
C MET A 1 -59.97 -3.86 21.25
N LYS A 2 -59.66 -4.44 20.19
CA LYS A 2 -60.25 -4.54 18.85
C LYS A 2 -59.23 -5.25 17.93
N GLU A 3 -59.69 -6.42 17.47
CA GLU A 3 -59.17 -7.19 16.35
C GLU A 3 -59.32 -6.42 15.05
N VAL A 4 -58.39 -6.64 14.11
CA VAL A 4 -58.60 -6.54 12.67
C VAL A 4 -57.69 -7.55 11.96
N SER A 5 -58.21 -8.69 11.66
CA SER A 5 -58.62 -9.28 10.41
C SER A 5 -57.54 -9.41 9.30
N ARG A 6 -57.15 -10.67 9.10
CA ARG A 6 -56.41 -11.21 7.95
C ARG A 6 -57.31 -11.21 6.69
N VAL A 7 -56.81 -10.75 5.56
CA VAL A 7 -57.35 -11.05 4.25
C VAL A 7 -56.29 -11.73 3.38
N SER A 8 -56.48 -13.05 3.21
CA SER A 8 -55.76 -13.85 2.22
C SER A 8 -56.48 -13.70 0.85
N LYS A 9 -55.78 -13.32 -0.20
CA LYS A 9 -56.25 -13.47 -1.57
C LYS A 9 -55.55 -14.64 -2.27
N ARG A 10 -56.29 -15.71 -2.46
CA ARG A 10 -55.94 -16.84 -3.34
C ARG A 10 -56.15 -16.39 -4.78
N LEU A 11 -55.15 -16.49 -5.64
CA LEU A 11 -55.28 -16.37 -7.08
C LEU A 11 -55.49 -17.73 -7.69
N LYS A 12 -56.62 -17.86 -8.44
CA LYS A 12 -57.05 -19.10 -9.13
C LYS A 12 -56.24 -19.25 -10.42
N VAL A 13 -55.67 -20.44 -10.61
CA VAL A 13 -55.12 -20.91 -11.89
C VAL A 13 -56.26 -21.35 -12.76
N THR A 14 -56.35 -20.78 -13.95
CA THR A 14 -57.25 -21.27 -15.03
C THR A 14 -56.39 -21.81 -16.17
N SER A 15 -56.46 -23.10 -16.38
CA SER A 15 -55.88 -23.83 -17.52
C SER A 15 -56.69 -23.54 -18.78
N ALA A 16 -56.01 -23.19 -19.86
CA ALA A 16 -56.59 -23.26 -21.22
C ALA A 16 -55.57 -24.01 -22.11
N VAL A 17 -56.06 -25.16 -22.59
CA VAL A 17 -55.46 -25.99 -23.63
C VAL A 17 -56.06 -25.63 -24.97
N MET A 18 -55.23 -25.50 -26.00
CA MET A 18 -55.42 -25.68 -27.46
C MET A 18 -54.57 -24.63 -28.22
N ALA A 19 -53.90 -24.90 -29.30
CA ALA A 19 -54.03 -25.89 -30.36
C ALA A 19 -52.69 -25.93 -31.17
N PHE A 20 -52.46 -27.03 -31.85
CA PHE A 20 -51.41 -27.31 -32.81
C PHE A 20 -51.34 -26.24 -33.93
N GLY A 21 -50.13 -25.66 -34.12
CA GLY A 21 -49.78 -24.90 -35.33
C GLY A 21 -48.36 -25.23 -35.73
N LEU A 22 -48.24 -25.97 -36.84
CA LEU A 22 -46.98 -26.28 -37.51
C LEU A 22 -46.32 -24.98 -37.95
N VAL A 23 -45.19 -24.61 -37.36
CA VAL A 23 -44.31 -23.54 -37.87
C VAL A 23 -42.92 -24.12 -38.13
N ALA A 24 -42.52 -23.97 -39.38
CA ALA A 24 -41.27 -24.43 -39.93
C ALA A 24 -40.07 -24.04 -39.07
N ALA A 25 -39.16 -24.98 -38.86
CA ALA A 25 -37.88 -24.77 -38.23
C ALA A 25 -37.00 -23.85 -39.10
N LEU A 26 -36.96 -22.56 -38.75
CA LEU A 26 -35.84 -21.70 -39.06
C LEU A 26 -34.76 -22.05 -38.03
N ALA A 27 -33.82 -22.91 -38.46
CA ALA A 27 -32.57 -23.11 -37.75
C ALA A 27 -31.81 -21.77 -37.76
N SER A 28 -32.05 -20.91 -36.77
CA SER A 28 -31.16 -19.82 -36.45
C SER A 28 -29.83 -20.46 -35.98
N THR A 29 -28.84 -20.43 -36.88
CA THR A 29 -27.46 -20.70 -36.54
C THR A 29 -27.07 -19.68 -35.49
N MET A 30 -27.12 -20.08 -34.20
CA MET A 30 -26.44 -19.32 -33.16
C MET A 30 -24.96 -19.19 -33.58
N PRO A 31 -24.39 -17.99 -33.62
CA PRO A 31 -22.97 -17.91 -33.88
C PRO A 31 -22.28 -18.75 -32.82
N ALA A 32 -21.45 -19.68 -33.26
CA ALA A 32 -20.62 -20.50 -32.38
C ALA A 32 -19.95 -19.55 -31.39
N SER A 33 -20.23 -19.75 -30.11
CA SER A 33 -19.54 -19.04 -29.04
C SER A 33 -18.05 -19.18 -29.31
N ALA A 34 -17.42 -18.09 -29.71
CA ALA A 34 -15.98 -18.09 -29.90
C ALA A 34 -15.36 -18.63 -28.62
N ALA A 35 -14.68 -19.76 -28.69
CA ALA A 35 -14.07 -20.41 -27.54
C ALA A 35 -13.25 -19.33 -26.80
N ALA A 36 -13.64 -19.02 -25.57
CA ALA A 36 -13.02 -17.96 -24.79
C ALA A 36 -11.50 -18.22 -24.74
N LYS A 37 -10.73 -17.31 -25.31
CA LYS A 37 -9.27 -17.45 -25.38
C LYS A 37 -8.77 -17.64 -23.95
N LYS A 38 -8.08 -18.75 -23.70
CA LYS A 38 -7.55 -19.05 -22.37
C LYS A 38 -6.60 -17.93 -21.93
N VAL A 39 -6.98 -17.17 -20.91
CA VAL A 39 -6.21 -16.06 -20.40
C VAL A 39 -4.97 -16.59 -19.69
N ASN A 40 -3.79 -16.09 -20.04
CA ASN A 40 -2.57 -16.35 -19.29
C ASN A 40 -2.39 -15.23 -18.23
N TRP A 41 -2.84 -15.50 -17.02
CA TRP A 41 -2.87 -14.54 -15.92
C TRP A 41 -1.50 -13.97 -15.54
N LYS A 42 -0.42 -14.68 -15.83
CA LYS A 42 0.96 -14.20 -15.59
C LYS A 42 1.39 -13.12 -16.57
N THR A 43 0.74 -13.02 -17.73
CA THR A 43 1.12 -12.08 -18.79
C THR A 43 0.04 -11.05 -19.13
N VAL A 44 -1.07 -11.03 -18.38
CA VAL A 44 -2.09 -10.00 -18.49
C VAL A 44 -1.49 -8.63 -18.15
N GLN A 45 -1.70 -7.63 -19.00
CA GLN A 45 -1.14 -6.28 -18.86
C GLN A 45 -2.21 -5.21 -18.60
N SER A 46 -3.48 -5.56 -18.63
CA SER A 46 -4.61 -4.65 -18.37
C SER A 46 -5.89 -5.40 -18.02
N VAL A 47 -6.88 -4.69 -17.49
CA VAL A 47 -8.23 -5.24 -17.30
C VAL A 47 -8.84 -5.72 -18.61
N ALA A 48 -8.55 -5.05 -19.74
CA ALA A 48 -9.06 -5.47 -21.06
C ALA A 48 -8.47 -6.83 -21.48
N ASP A 49 -7.18 -7.05 -21.25
CA ASP A 49 -6.52 -8.34 -21.54
C ASP A 49 -7.03 -9.46 -20.65
N ALA A 50 -7.48 -9.12 -19.44
CA ALA A 50 -8.12 -10.04 -18.49
C ALA A 50 -9.52 -10.50 -18.96
N GLY A 51 -10.09 -9.86 -19.96
CA GLY A 51 -11.48 -10.07 -20.38
C GLY A 51 -12.49 -9.23 -19.59
N GLY A 52 -12.04 -8.19 -18.90
CA GLY A 52 -12.83 -7.29 -18.08
C GLY A 52 -12.58 -7.46 -16.58
N LEU A 53 -13.10 -6.52 -15.81
CA LEU A 53 -12.93 -6.52 -14.34
C LEU A 53 -13.57 -7.73 -13.68
N ASP A 54 -14.77 -8.13 -14.13
CA ASP A 54 -15.48 -9.30 -13.58
C ASP A 54 -14.66 -10.58 -13.76
N ALA A 55 -14.02 -10.75 -14.91
CA ALA A 55 -13.17 -11.91 -15.18
C ALA A 55 -11.91 -11.87 -14.28
N LEU A 56 -11.32 -10.70 -14.05
CA LEU A 56 -10.20 -10.51 -13.14
C LEU A 56 -10.60 -10.85 -11.69
N VAL A 57 -11.74 -10.35 -11.22
CA VAL A 57 -12.28 -10.63 -9.88
C VAL A 57 -12.55 -12.14 -9.71
N ALA A 58 -13.25 -12.75 -10.68
CA ALA A 58 -13.57 -14.17 -10.60
C ALA A 58 -12.31 -15.06 -10.53
N GLN A 59 -11.27 -14.72 -11.29
CA GLN A 59 -10.01 -15.46 -11.24
C GLN A 59 -9.26 -15.21 -9.93
N ALA A 60 -9.19 -13.96 -9.45
CA ALA A 60 -8.56 -13.63 -8.19
C ALA A 60 -9.22 -14.36 -7.01
N GLN A 61 -10.57 -14.43 -7.00
CA GLN A 61 -11.32 -15.22 -6.03
C GLN A 61 -11.02 -16.72 -6.13
N LYS A 62 -10.80 -17.22 -7.34
CA LYS A 62 -10.41 -18.63 -7.56
C LYS A 62 -8.98 -18.89 -7.06
N GLU A 63 -8.07 -17.93 -7.14
CA GLU A 63 -6.75 -18.00 -6.52
C GLU A 63 -6.85 -17.96 -4.99
N GLY A 64 -7.81 -17.22 -4.43
CA GLY A 64 -8.24 -17.23 -3.05
C GLY A 64 -7.32 -16.54 -2.06
N GLU A 65 -6.08 -16.24 -2.45
CA GLU A 65 -5.07 -15.62 -1.60
C GLU A 65 -4.34 -14.48 -2.32
N LEU A 66 -3.79 -13.55 -1.52
CA LEU A 66 -2.86 -12.50 -1.94
C LEU A 66 -1.74 -12.41 -0.91
N ASN A 67 -0.50 -12.50 -1.36
CA ASN A 67 0.69 -12.35 -0.51
C ASN A 67 1.28 -10.95 -0.67
N LEU A 68 1.16 -10.14 0.36
CA LEU A 68 1.85 -8.87 0.52
C LEU A 68 3.09 -9.06 1.40
N ILE A 69 4.03 -8.13 1.31
CA ILE A 69 5.22 -8.08 2.14
C ILE A 69 5.51 -6.63 2.52
N ALA A 70 6.12 -6.41 3.68
CA ALA A 70 6.51 -5.08 4.19
C ALA A 70 5.37 -4.05 4.22
N THR A 71 4.15 -4.52 4.46
CA THR A 71 2.94 -3.69 4.56
C THR A 71 2.40 -3.69 5.99
N PRO A 72 3.04 -2.97 6.94
CA PRO A 72 2.56 -2.91 8.31
C PRO A 72 1.21 -2.20 8.38
N ARG A 73 0.33 -2.67 9.24
CA ARG A 73 -1.06 -2.21 9.31
C ARG A 73 -1.22 -0.74 9.74
N ASP A 74 -0.23 -0.20 10.43
CA ASP A 74 -0.15 1.20 10.89
C ASP A 74 0.63 2.12 9.95
N TRP A 75 1.05 1.61 8.80
CA TRP A 75 1.76 2.33 7.76
C TRP A 75 0.80 2.72 6.64
N ALA A 76 0.77 4.01 6.27
CA ALA A 76 -0.02 4.55 5.14
C ALA A 76 -1.45 3.99 5.02
N ASN A 77 -2.05 3.60 6.17
CA ASN A 77 -3.39 3.01 6.28
C ASN A 77 -3.55 1.60 5.63
N TYR A 78 -2.47 0.85 5.48
CA TYR A 78 -2.54 -0.51 4.92
C TYR A 78 -3.51 -1.42 5.68
N GLY A 79 -3.65 -1.24 7.01
CA GLY A 79 -4.59 -2.04 7.80
C GLY A 79 -6.01 -1.99 7.26
N GLU A 80 -6.55 -0.79 6.99
CA GLU A 80 -7.90 -0.61 6.45
C GLU A 80 -7.97 -1.07 4.98
N ALA A 81 -6.93 -0.80 4.18
CA ALA A 81 -6.87 -1.23 2.79
C ALA A 81 -6.92 -2.77 2.67
N ILE A 82 -6.12 -3.48 3.47
CA ILE A 82 -6.08 -4.95 3.53
C ILE A 82 -7.44 -5.51 3.94
N ASP A 83 -8.03 -5.00 5.04
CA ASP A 83 -9.32 -5.49 5.53
C ASP A 83 -10.45 -5.23 4.52
N THR A 84 -10.44 -4.07 3.88
CA THR A 84 -11.43 -3.71 2.87
C THR A 84 -11.32 -4.58 1.63
N PHE A 85 -10.10 -4.79 1.13
CA PHE A 85 -9.85 -5.68 -0.01
C PHE A 85 -10.30 -7.11 0.29
N ALA A 86 -9.84 -7.67 1.41
CA ALA A 86 -10.19 -9.02 1.82
C ALA A 86 -11.70 -9.22 1.94
N LYS A 87 -12.40 -8.26 2.54
CA LYS A 87 -13.86 -8.29 2.69
C LYS A 87 -14.59 -8.12 1.36
N ALA A 88 -14.16 -7.17 0.52
CA ALA A 88 -14.85 -6.86 -0.74
C ALA A 88 -14.73 -7.99 -1.77
N PHE A 89 -13.56 -8.63 -1.82
CA PHE A 89 -13.28 -9.65 -2.84
C PHE A 89 -13.30 -11.07 -2.32
N HIS A 90 -13.50 -11.29 -1.02
CA HIS A 90 -13.44 -12.63 -0.38
C HIS A 90 -12.11 -13.35 -0.65
N ILE A 91 -11.01 -12.61 -0.61
CA ILE A 91 -9.64 -13.09 -0.80
C ILE A 91 -8.90 -12.97 0.52
N LYS A 92 -8.21 -14.03 0.93
CA LYS A 92 -7.34 -14.02 2.09
C LYS A 92 -6.08 -13.22 1.77
N VAL A 93 -5.77 -12.19 2.57
CA VAL A 93 -4.54 -11.42 2.44
C VAL A 93 -3.54 -11.86 3.50
N ASN A 94 -2.39 -12.34 3.06
CA ASN A 94 -1.25 -12.63 3.91
C ASN A 94 -0.29 -11.44 3.84
N SER A 95 0.20 -10.94 4.99
CA SER A 95 1.21 -9.89 5.06
C SER A 95 2.42 -10.46 5.79
N ASP A 96 3.48 -10.77 5.04
CA ASP A 96 4.73 -11.32 5.58
C ASP A 96 5.71 -10.19 5.90
N ASN A 97 6.57 -10.40 6.89
CA ASN A 97 7.60 -9.45 7.32
C ASN A 97 7.10 -7.98 7.27
N PRO A 98 6.06 -7.62 8.02
CA PRO A 98 5.41 -6.31 7.89
C PRO A 98 6.37 -5.14 8.12
N ASP A 99 7.39 -5.32 8.95
CA ASP A 99 8.44 -4.31 9.20
C ASP A 99 9.64 -4.43 8.24
N GLY A 100 9.53 -5.19 7.16
CA GLY A 100 10.59 -5.36 6.16
C GLY A 100 11.01 -4.04 5.51
N SER A 101 12.24 -4.00 5.03
CA SER A 101 12.75 -2.93 4.19
C SER A 101 12.54 -3.25 2.72
N SER A 102 12.59 -2.22 1.85
CA SER A 102 12.47 -2.40 0.41
C SER A 102 13.51 -3.38 -0.17
N ALA A 103 14.72 -3.40 0.39
CA ALA A 103 15.73 -4.37 -0.02
C ALA A 103 15.35 -5.82 0.38
N GLU A 104 14.74 -6.02 1.55
CA GLU A 104 14.28 -7.33 1.99
C GLU A 104 13.12 -7.85 1.13
N GLU A 105 12.27 -6.99 0.60
CA GLU A 105 11.23 -7.36 -0.35
C GLU A 105 11.81 -7.94 -1.64
N ILE A 106 12.86 -7.31 -2.18
CA ILE A 106 13.58 -7.81 -3.36
C ILE A 106 14.28 -9.15 -3.06
N VAL A 107 14.89 -9.27 -1.89
CA VAL A 107 15.47 -10.54 -1.43
C VAL A 107 14.40 -11.62 -1.32
N ALA A 108 13.22 -11.29 -0.78
CA ALA A 108 12.12 -12.24 -0.65
C ALA A 108 11.67 -12.79 -2.02
N ILE A 109 11.51 -11.93 -3.04
CA ILE A 109 11.22 -12.40 -4.42
C ILE A 109 12.27 -13.41 -4.90
N LYS A 110 13.55 -13.11 -4.68
CA LYS A 110 14.67 -13.94 -5.16
C LYS A 110 14.79 -15.28 -4.42
N THR A 111 14.55 -15.27 -3.11
CA THR A 111 14.82 -16.42 -2.24
C THR A 111 13.61 -17.34 -2.03
N THR A 112 12.37 -16.84 -2.21
CA THR A 112 11.14 -17.64 -2.05
C THR A 112 10.54 -18.09 -3.39
N LYS A 113 11.33 -18.09 -4.45
CA LYS A 113 10.89 -18.48 -5.80
C LYS A 113 10.23 -19.87 -5.76
N ASN A 114 9.04 -19.98 -6.37
CA ASN A 114 8.21 -21.18 -6.42
C ASN A 114 7.64 -21.63 -5.05
N MET A 115 7.76 -20.85 -4.01
CA MET A 115 7.09 -21.12 -2.72
C MET A 115 5.71 -20.48 -2.69
N ALA A 116 4.75 -21.09 -2.01
CA ALA A 116 3.40 -20.54 -1.86
C ALA A 116 3.39 -19.17 -1.16
N LYS A 117 4.36 -18.91 -0.28
CA LYS A 117 4.52 -17.65 0.46
C LYS A 117 5.28 -16.55 -0.29
N MET A 118 5.67 -16.80 -1.55
CA MET A 118 6.36 -15.79 -2.36
C MET A 118 5.48 -14.54 -2.48
N PRO A 119 6.04 -13.32 -2.34
CA PRO A 119 5.26 -12.10 -2.50
C PRO A 119 4.61 -11.98 -3.89
N ASP A 120 3.34 -11.64 -3.94
CA ASP A 120 2.63 -11.30 -5.18
C ASP A 120 2.87 -9.87 -5.59
N VAL A 121 2.87 -8.96 -4.61
CA VAL A 121 3.07 -7.52 -4.78
C VAL A 121 4.11 -7.04 -3.78
N VAL A 122 4.90 -6.08 -4.19
CA VAL A 122 5.88 -5.37 -3.35
C VAL A 122 5.55 -3.88 -3.29
N ASP A 123 5.92 -3.24 -2.18
CA ASP A 123 5.77 -1.80 -1.91
C ASP A 123 7.14 -1.19 -1.62
N ILE A 124 7.90 -0.96 -2.67
CA ILE A 124 9.32 -0.60 -2.56
C ILE A 124 9.59 0.88 -2.77
N GLY A 125 10.60 1.37 -2.10
CA GLY A 125 11.16 2.69 -2.36
C GLY A 125 11.89 2.75 -3.70
N MET A 126 11.87 3.92 -4.35
CA MET A 126 12.54 4.13 -5.64
C MET A 126 14.05 3.86 -5.58
N SER A 127 14.66 3.89 -4.39
CA SER A 127 16.09 3.65 -4.20
C SER A 127 16.55 2.22 -4.53
N VAL A 128 15.64 1.26 -4.63
CA VAL A 128 15.94 -0.15 -4.94
C VAL A 128 15.33 -0.62 -6.26
N LEU A 129 14.82 0.30 -7.09
CA LEU A 129 14.20 -0.07 -8.37
C LEU A 129 15.15 -0.76 -9.34
N ASP A 130 16.42 -0.36 -9.36
CA ASP A 130 17.44 -1.00 -10.20
C ASP A 130 17.66 -2.46 -9.78
N ASP A 131 17.62 -2.75 -8.48
CA ASP A 131 17.73 -4.12 -7.95
C ASP A 131 16.50 -4.99 -8.25
N ALA A 132 15.35 -4.34 -8.52
CA ALA A 132 14.11 -4.98 -8.92
C ALA A 132 14.01 -5.20 -10.44
N ALA A 133 14.96 -4.71 -11.22
CA ALA A 133 14.94 -4.82 -12.67
C ALA A 133 14.76 -6.28 -13.13
N GLY A 134 13.80 -6.52 -14.03
CA GLY A 134 13.46 -7.85 -14.56
C GLY A 134 12.67 -8.76 -13.62
N LEU A 135 12.44 -8.36 -12.36
CA LEU A 135 11.64 -9.10 -11.38
C LEU A 135 10.16 -8.71 -11.41
N LEU A 136 9.82 -7.57 -12.00
CA LEU A 136 8.49 -6.97 -11.98
C LEU A 136 7.72 -7.28 -13.26
N ALA A 137 6.40 -7.45 -13.14
CA ALA A 137 5.49 -7.68 -14.26
C ALA A 137 4.88 -6.38 -14.74
N PRO A 138 4.81 -6.12 -16.06
CA PRO A 138 4.10 -4.98 -16.58
C PRO A 138 2.58 -5.16 -16.39
N TYR A 139 1.93 -4.15 -15.83
CA TYR A 139 0.48 -4.07 -15.73
C TYR A 139 0.04 -2.61 -15.66
N LYS A 140 -0.92 -2.22 -16.48
CA LYS A 140 -1.47 -0.87 -16.53
C LYS A 140 -2.89 -0.88 -15.98
N VAL A 141 -3.05 -0.34 -14.78
CA VAL A 141 -4.36 -0.22 -14.13
C VAL A 141 -5.35 0.60 -14.97
N ALA A 142 -6.64 0.43 -14.75
CA ALA A 142 -7.69 1.13 -15.51
C ALA A 142 -7.51 2.66 -15.51
N ASN A 143 -6.98 3.22 -14.43
CA ASN A 143 -6.71 4.65 -14.26
C ASN A 143 -5.28 5.07 -14.67
N TRP A 144 -4.58 4.25 -15.41
CA TRP A 144 -3.18 4.47 -15.84
C TRP A 144 -2.90 5.88 -16.38
N LYS A 145 -3.84 6.42 -17.17
CA LYS A 145 -3.69 7.74 -17.79
C LYS A 145 -3.71 8.88 -16.78
N ASP A 146 -4.31 8.66 -15.63
CA ASP A 146 -4.47 9.67 -14.56
C ASP A 146 -3.28 9.68 -13.60
N ILE A 147 -2.39 8.68 -13.66
CA ILE A 147 -1.14 8.65 -12.90
C ILE A 147 -0.11 9.54 -13.60
N PRO A 148 0.54 10.50 -12.92
CA PRO A 148 1.56 11.36 -13.52
C PRO A 148 2.74 10.57 -14.10
N ASN A 149 3.24 10.97 -15.26
CA ASN A 149 4.38 10.29 -15.91
C ASN A 149 5.66 10.32 -15.06
N SER A 150 5.81 11.32 -14.19
CA SER A 150 6.97 11.43 -13.30
C SER A 150 7.03 10.38 -12.20
N VAL A 151 5.93 9.65 -11.96
CA VAL A 151 5.83 8.65 -10.89
C VAL A 151 5.33 7.29 -11.37
N LYS A 152 5.57 6.96 -12.63
CA LYS A 152 5.25 5.65 -13.20
C LYS A 152 6.28 5.22 -14.24
N ASP A 153 6.49 3.93 -14.33
CA ASP A 153 7.25 3.34 -15.42
C ASP A 153 6.42 3.32 -16.72
N PRO A 154 6.93 3.77 -17.87
CA PRO A 154 6.18 3.78 -19.14
C PRO A 154 5.60 2.42 -19.54
N ASP A 155 6.29 1.33 -19.21
CA ASP A 155 5.86 -0.04 -19.52
C ASP A 155 4.89 -0.60 -18.46
N GLY A 156 4.69 0.10 -17.34
CA GLY A 156 3.77 -0.29 -16.30
C GLY A 156 4.32 -1.34 -15.32
N THR A 157 5.63 -1.44 -15.17
CA THR A 157 6.24 -2.38 -14.22
C THR A 157 6.15 -1.90 -12.77
N TRP A 158 5.97 -0.59 -12.57
CA TRP A 158 5.75 0.02 -11.26
C TRP A 158 5.07 1.39 -11.40
N TYR A 159 4.42 1.85 -10.35
CA TYR A 159 3.87 3.20 -10.24
C TYR A 159 3.73 3.65 -8.80
N GLY A 160 3.97 4.97 -8.57
CA GLY A 160 3.95 5.59 -7.27
C GLY A 160 2.57 5.52 -6.63
N ALA A 161 2.53 5.02 -5.41
CA ALA A 161 1.32 4.87 -4.63
C ALA A 161 1.14 6.01 -3.62
N TYR A 162 2.20 6.36 -2.91
CA TYR A 162 2.18 7.39 -1.88
C TYR A 162 3.59 7.91 -1.59
N ALA A 163 3.66 9.08 -0.97
CA ALA A 163 4.90 9.69 -0.48
C ALA A 163 4.64 10.39 0.86
N GLY A 164 5.67 10.59 1.65
CA GLY A 164 5.60 11.32 2.92
C GLY A 164 6.51 12.53 2.96
N LYS A 165 6.25 13.44 3.89
CA LYS A 165 7.20 14.48 4.28
C LYS A 165 8.04 14.00 5.44
N MET A 166 9.34 14.30 5.42
CA MET A 166 10.21 13.98 6.54
C MET A 166 9.80 14.80 7.76
N ALA A 167 9.45 14.11 8.83
CA ALA A 167 9.07 14.66 10.11
C ALA A 167 10.06 14.22 11.19
N LEU A 168 10.25 15.10 12.17
CA LEU A 168 10.91 14.79 13.43
C LEU A 168 9.81 14.49 14.46
N TRP A 169 9.72 13.26 14.93
CA TRP A 169 8.71 12.84 15.89
C TRP A 169 9.34 12.34 17.19
N TYR A 170 8.65 12.58 18.29
CA TYR A 170 9.19 12.34 19.61
C TYR A 170 8.11 12.07 20.66
N ASP A 171 8.50 11.35 21.73
CA ASP A 171 7.73 11.20 22.95
C ASP A 171 7.60 12.55 23.68
N THR A 172 6.41 12.91 24.13
CA THR A 172 6.17 14.20 24.79
C THR A 172 6.90 14.36 26.13
N SER A 173 7.48 13.28 26.67
CA SER A 173 8.36 13.34 27.85
C SER A 173 9.75 13.92 27.53
N VAL A 174 10.08 14.09 26.24
CA VAL A 174 11.36 14.67 25.80
C VAL A 174 11.39 16.17 26.07
N SER A 175 12.41 16.64 26.79
CA SER A 175 12.60 18.05 27.09
C SER A 175 14.10 18.44 26.96
N PRO A 176 14.41 19.55 26.28
CA PRO A 176 13.50 20.39 25.48
C PRO A 176 12.90 19.63 24.31
N ALA A 177 11.74 20.08 23.79
CA ALA A 177 11.14 19.47 22.60
C ALA A 177 11.97 19.84 21.34
N PRO A 178 12.40 18.89 20.50
CA PRO A 178 13.19 19.20 19.32
C PRO A 178 12.32 19.85 18.23
N THR A 179 12.87 20.83 17.50
CA THR A 179 12.23 21.56 16.39
C THR A 179 13.02 21.51 15.09
N LYS A 180 14.29 21.10 15.21
CA LYS A 180 15.27 21.02 14.12
C LYS A 180 15.98 19.68 14.17
N ILE A 181 16.50 19.22 13.04
CA ILE A 181 17.36 18.05 13.00
C ILE A 181 18.64 18.30 13.79
N THR A 182 19.20 19.51 13.69
CA THR A 182 20.41 19.88 14.41
C THR A 182 20.23 19.92 15.94
N ASP A 183 18.99 20.03 16.46
CA ASP A 183 18.72 19.92 17.90
C ASP A 183 19.06 18.52 18.46
N LEU A 184 19.11 17.49 17.62
CA LEU A 184 19.39 16.11 18.03
C LEU A 184 20.77 15.92 18.67
N ASP A 185 21.68 16.88 18.51
CA ASP A 185 22.99 16.92 19.17
C ASP A 185 22.93 17.40 20.64
N ASN A 186 21.76 17.79 21.15
CA ASN A 186 21.59 18.22 22.53
C ASN A 186 21.92 17.07 23.49
N ALA A 187 22.76 17.35 24.50
CA ALA A 187 23.16 16.36 25.51
C ALA A 187 21.96 15.78 26.32
N ALA A 188 20.82 16.50 26.36
CA ALA A 188 19.59 16.00 26.95
C ALA A 188 18.98 14.79 26.24
N TYR A 189 19.38 14.52 25.00
CA TYR A 189 18.85 13.41 24.19
C TYR A 189 19.71 12.16 24.22
N LYS A 190 20.56 12.03 25.22
CA LYS A 190 21.42 10.85 25.37
C LYS A 190 20.60 9.55 25.42
N GLY A 191 20.89 8.61 24.53
CA GLY A 191 20.19 7.33 24.41
C GLY A 191 18.77 7.42 23.82
N MET A 192 18.41 8.54 23.13
CA MET A 192 17.03 8.77 22.72
C MET A 192 16.79 8.76 21.21
N VAL A 193 17.82 8.92 20.37
CA VAL A 193 17.68 9.14 18.93
C VAL A 193 17.86 7.85 18.16
N ALA A 194 16.89 7.49 17.31
CA ALA A 194 16.97 6.35 16.40
C ALA A 194 16.71 6.76 14.94
N LEU A 195 17.21 5.97 13.98
CA LEU A 195 16.80 6.03 12.58
C LEU A 195 15.68 5.01 12.29
N PRO A 196 14.82 5.26 11.29
CA PRO A 196 13.71 4.38 10.96
C PRO A 196 14.14 3.08 10.24
N GLY A 197 15.41 2.79 10.19
CA GLY A 197 16.01 1.61 9.60
C GLY A 197 17.45 1.83 9.16
N ASP A 198 17.98 0.86 8.40
CA ASP A 198 19.29 0.96 7.75
C ASP A 198 19.16 1.83 6.49
N PRO A 199 19.93 2.94 6.37
CA PRO A 199 19.91 3.80 5.18
C PRO A 199 20.31 3.11 3.88
N THR A 200 21.01 1.98 3.95
CA THR A 200 21.41 1.20 2.76
C THR A 200 20.31 0.25 2.27
N ALA A 201 19.29 0.00 3.08
CA ALA A 201 18.23 -0.98 2.82
C ALA A 201 16.81 -0.35 2.81
N ALA A 202 16.61 0.75 3.55
CA ALA A 202 15.31 1.38 3.73
C ALA A 202 15.29 2.82 3.21
N GLN A 203 14.41 3.11 2.26
CA GLN A 203 14.29 4.46 1.68
C GLN A 203 14.03 5.54 2.74
N GLN A 204 13.17 5.27 3.72
CA GLN A 204 12.86 6.22 4.79
C GLN A 204 14.12 6.63 5.56
N ALA A 205 14.98 5.67 5.89
CA ALA A 205 16.22 5.94 6.59
C ALA A 205 17.24 6.68 5.72
N LEU A 206 17.33 6.35 4.43
CA LEU A 206 18.17 7.07 3.48
C LEU A 206 17.74 8.54 3.39
N ILE A 207 16.46 8.81 3.23
CA ILE A 207 15.93 10.18 3.13
C ILE A 207 16.09 10.95 4.45
N ALA A 208 16.02 10.26 5.60
CA ALA A 208 16.35 10.88 6.89
C ALA A 208 17.82 11.34 6.95
N VAL A 209 18.75 10.55 6.43
CA VAL A 209 20.17 10.95 6.33
C VAL A 209 20.36 12.09 5.31
N MET A 210 19.65 12.08 4.19
CA MET A 210 19.65 13.18 3.21
C MET A 210 19.13 14.48 3.82
N ALA A 211 18.01 14.44 4.55
CA ALA A 211 17.46 15.59 5.27
C ALA A 211 18.46 16.12 6.32
N THR A 212 19.12 15.21 7.03
CA THR A 212 20.17 15.55 8.00
C THR A 212 21.37 16.21 7.31
N SER A 213 21.75 15.76 6.12
CA SER A 213 22.81 16.39 5.34
C SER A 213 22.44 17.84 4.98
N ILE A 214 21.22 18.08 4.51
CA ILE A 214 20.71 19.42 4.21
C ILE A 214 20.74 20.31 5.46
N ALA A 215 20.21 19.83 6.59
CA ALA A 215 20.19 20.55 7.86
C ALA A 215 21.59 20.99 8.34
N ASN A 216 22.62 20.25 7.95
CA ASN A 216 24.01 20.54 8.28
C ASN A 216 24.78 21.26 7.14
N GLY A 217 24.06 21.91 6.21
CA GLY A 217 24.65 22.69 5.12
C GLY A 217 25.29 21.85 4.01
N GLY A 218 24.84 20.58 3.87
CA GLY A 218 25.12 19.70 2.74
C GLY A 218 24.00 19.72 1.71
N SER A 219 23.81 18.59 1.01
CA SER A 219 22.74 18.44 0.01
C SER A 219 22.17 17.03 0.03
N ALA A 220 21.04 16.83 -0.67
CA ALA A 220 20.47 15.50 -0.87
C ALA A 220 21.38 14.60 -1.75
N ALA A 221 22.08 15.18 -2.72
CA ALA A 221 22.99 14.44 -3.60
C ALA A 221 24.32 14.06 -2.92
N ASN A 222 24.67 14.71 -1.81
CA ASN A 222 25.87 14.38 -1.03
C ASN A 222 25.51 14.25 0.45
N VAL A 223 25.38 13.03 0.89
CA VAL A 223 24.95 12.68 2.26
C VAL A 223 26.06 12.72 3.31
N ALA A 224 27.30 13.09 2.94
CA ALA A 224 28.44 13.02 3.84
C ALA A 224 28.21 13.76 5.16
N LYS A 225 27.69 15.00 5.11
CA LYS A 225 27.40 15.77 6.32
C LYS A 225 26.30 15.14 7.20
N GLY A 226 25.32 14.46 6.59
CA GLY A 226 24.32 13.70 7.33
C GLY A 226 24.92 12.49 8.05
N VAL A 227 25.78 11.75 7.36
CA VAL A 227 26.52 10.62 7.94
C VAL A 227 27.42 11.09 9.08
N ASP A 228 28.16 12.19 8.89
CA ASP A 228 29.04 12.74 9.92
C ASP A 228 28.26 13.23 11.14
N PHE A 229 27.07 13.79 10.95
CA PHE A 229 26.20 14.16 12.05
C PHE A 229 25.74 12.93 12.86
N PHE A 230 25.31 11.85 12.23
CA PHE A 230 24.94 10.63 12.95
C PHE A 230 26.14 9.96 13.62
N LYS A 231 27.36 10.02 13.03
CA LYS A 231 28.59 9.60 13.71
C LYS A 231 28.83 10.40 14.99
N LYS A 232 28.62 11.74 14.93
CA LYS A 232 28.70 12.61 16.09
C LYS A 232 27.68 12.24 17.16
N LEU A 233 26.40 12.04 16.78
CA LEU A 233 25.35 11.60 17.71
C LEU A 233 25.70 10.26 18.38
N LYS A 234 26.31 9.33 17.64
CA LYS A 234 26.77 8.05 18.19
C LYS A 234 27.91 8.26 19.17
N ALA A 235 28.90 9.09 18.85
CA ALA A 235 30.02 9.41 19.72
C ALA A 235 29.61 10.08 21.03
N ASN A 236 28.58 10.98 20.96
CA ASN A 236 28.01 11.66 22.12
C ASN A 236 27.06 10.78 22.94
N GLY A 237 26.72 9.59 22.41
CA GLY A 237 25.78 8.66 23.04
C GLY A 237 24.31 9.00 22.86
N ASN A 238 23.95 9.95 21.99
CA ASN A 238 22.56 10.33 21.70
C ASN A 238 21.87 9.29 20.81
N PHE A 239 22.61 8.73 19.82
CA PHE A 239 22.11 7.76 18.88
C PHE A 239 22.10 6.34 19.45
N VAL A 240 20.96 5.64 19.25
CA VAL A 240 20.80 4.21 19.59
C VAL A 240 20.60 3.40 18.32
N ALA A 241 21.28 2.27 18.22
CA ALA A 241 21.26 1.39 17.05
C ALA A 241 20.05 0.44 17.07
N VAL A 242 18.84 1.01 17.18
CA VAL A 242 17.56 0.28 17.09
C VAL A 242 16.75 0.86 15.94
N LYS A 243 15.86 0.06 15.35
CA LYS A 243 14.94 0.56 14.32
C LYS A 243 13.90 1.48 14.96
N GLY A 244 13.75 2.69 14.42
CA GLY A 244 12.76 3.68 14.83
C GLY A 244 11.36 3.34 14.32
N ASN A 245 10.75 2.29 14.86
CA ASN A 245 9.39 1.84 14.55
C ASN A 245 8.48 1.85 15.79
N ALA A 246 7.18 1.59 15.61
CA ALA A 246 6.19 1.60 16.68
C ALA A 246 6.52 0.60 17.80
N SER A 247 7.01 -0.59 17.46
CA SER A 247 7.33 -1.64 18.44
C SER A 247 8.47 -1.23 19.38
N ASN A 248 9.59 -0.75 18.83
CA ASN A 248 10.73 -0.29 19.64
C ASN A 248 10.42 1.00 20.41
N PHE A 249 9.55 1.87 19.89
CA PHE A 249 9.04 3.00 20.63
C PHE A 249 8.19 2.55 21.84
N ALA A 250 7.32 1.59 21.65
CA ALA A 250 6.47 1.06 22.72
C ALA A 250 7.30 0.49 23.88
N THR A 251 8.40 -0.20 23.59
CA THR A 251 9.32 -0.73 24.62
C THR A 251 10.20 0.35 25.27
N GLY A 252 10.19 1.58 24.74
CA GLY A 252 11.04 2.67 25.27
C GLY A 252 12.49 2.60 24.81
N SER A 253 12.79 1.80 23.77
CA SER A 253 14.16 1.63 23.24
C SER A 253 14.73 2.92 22.64
N PHE A 254 13.87 3.88 22.30
CA PHE A 254 14.22 5.23 21.87
C PHE A 254 13.04 6.18 22.14
N LYS A 255 13.25 7.48 21.98
CA LYS A 255 12.21 8.49 22.19
C LYS A 255 12.07 9.50 21.06
N ILE A 256 13.04 9.61 20.16
CA ILE A 256 13.10 10.59 19.07
C ILE A 256 13.50 9.85 17.80
N SER A 257 12.80 10.12 16.68
CA SER A 257 13.20 9.61 15.37
C SER A 257 12.84 10.60 14.26
N LEU A 258 13.56 10.50 13.16
CA LEU A 258 13.12 11.03 11.86
C LEU A 258 12.28 9.96 11.16
N GLY A 259 11.26 10.38 10.43
CA GLY A 259 10.41 9.45 9.69
C GLY A 259 9.34 10.17 8.89
N TRP A 260 8.54 9.42 8.17
CA TRP A 260 7.42 10.01 7.45
C TRP A 260 6.35 10.55 8.40
N ASP A 261 5.71 11.64 8.02
CA ASP A 261 4.61 12.26 8.77
C ASP A 261 3.43 11.31 8.97
N TYR A 262 3.07 10.51 7.98
CA TYR A 262 2.00 9.51 8.12
C TYR A 262 2.36 8.40 9.12
N ASN A 263 3.64 8.04 9.30
CA ASN A 263 4.06 7.14 10.37
C ASN A 263 3.85 7.75 11.74
N ALA A 264 4.22 9.03 11.93
CA ALA A 264 3.97 9.72 13.18
C ALA A 264 2.48 9.73 13.54
N ILE A 265 1.60 9.92 12.54
CA ILE A 265 0.15 9.85 12.71
C ILE A 265 -0.30 8.45 13.15
N GLY A 266 0.15 7.40 12.44
CA GLY A 266 -0.17 5.99 12.76
C GLY A 266 0.35 5.58 14.13
N TYR A 267 1.59 5.92 14.43
CA TYR A 267 2.23 5.59 15.72
C TYR A 267 1.61 6.33 16.90
N THR A 268 1.03 7.52 16.70
CA THR A 268 0.31 8.24 17.75
C THR A 268 -0.84 7.40 18.31
N ALA A 269 -1.64 6.77 17.45
CA ALA A 269 -2.74 5.92 17.88
C ALA A 269 -2.26 4.65 18.64
N ALA A 270 -1.13 4.07 18.21
CA ALA A 270 -0.52 2.94 18.90
C ALA A 270 0.06 3.35 20.28
N ALA A 271 0.74 4.49 20.35
CA ALA A 271 1.33 5.03 21.55
C ALA A 271 0.28 5.35 22.63
N GLN A 272 -0.87 5.92 22.24
CA GLN A 272 -1.97 6.23 23.15
C GLN A 272 -2.50 4.99 23.87
N LYS A 273 -2.54 3.84 23.21
CA LYS A 273 -2.99 2.57 23.81
C LYS A 273 -2.11 2.10 24.99
N ILE A 274 -0.88 2.57 25.03
CA ILE A 274 0.11 2.25 26.09
C ILE A 274 0.44 3.44 26.99
N GLY A 275 -0.41 4.48 26.98
CA GLY A 275 -0.26 5.67 27.82
C GLY A 275 0.88 6.61 27.41
N LYS A 276 1.42 6.47 26.19
CA LYS A 276 2.43 7.37 25.64
C LYS A 276 1.81 8.34 24.63
N THR A 277 2.45 9.48 24.45
CA THR A 277 2.01 10.47 23.45
C THR A 277 3.17 10.86 22.55
N ILE A 278 2.95 10.76 21.24
CA ILE A 278 3.86 11.22 20.19
C ILE A 278 3.43 12.60 19.72
N LYS A 279 4.40 13.48 19.55
CA LYS A 279 4.28 14.71 18.75
C LYS A 279 5.26 14.64 17.57
N TYR A 280 4.93 15.36 16.51
CA TYR A 280 5.86 15.55 15.40
C TYR A 280 5.86 16.98 14.92
N VAL A 281 6.97 17.37 14.32
CA VAL A 281 7.17 18.67 13.66
C VAL A 281 7.86 18.44 12.32
N TYR A 282 7.65 19.33 11.37
CA TYR A 282 8.49 19.40 10.19
C TYR A 282 9.74 20.20 10.56
N PRO A 283 10.95 19.61 10.46
CA PRO A 283 12.17 20.27 10.90
C PRO A 283 12.36 21.60 10.17
N SER A 284 12.60 22.68 10.91
CA SER A 284 12.74 24.04 10.32
C SER A 284 14.05 24.24 9.55
N ASP A 285 15.02 23.33 9.72
CA ASP A 285 16.33 23.35 9.06
C ASP A 285 16.43 22.42 7.86
N ALA A 286 15.39 21.59 7.60
CA ALA A 286 15.32 20.73 6.41
C ALA A 286 13.88 20.35 6.06
N HIS A 287 13.31 20.97 5.06
CA HIS A 287 12.01 20.58 4.50
C HIS A 287 12.21 19.59 3.35
N VAL A 288 12.02 18.30 3.60
CA VAL A 288 12.24 17.26 2.61
C VAL A 288 10.95 16.49 2.34
N GLN A 289 10.54 16.49 1.07
CA GLN A 289 9.52 15.60 0.54
C GLN A 289 10.20 14.32 0.06
N GLY A 290 9.71 13.16 0.49
CA GLY A 290 10.20 11.88 0.00
C GLY A 290 9.79 11.61 -1.44
N THR A 291 10.58 10.79 -2.13
CA THR A 291 10.14 10.16 -3.36
C THR A 291 9.03 9.13 -3.05
N PRO A 292 8.13 8.85 -3.99
CA PRO A 292 7.05 7.89 -3.72
C PRO A 292 7.59 6.49 -3.44
N TYR A 293 6.84 5.75 -2.63
CA TYR A 293 6.86 4.30 -2.67
C TYR A 293 6.07 3.84 -3.89
N VAL A 294 6.52 2.77 -4.50
CA VAL A 294 5.91 2.24 -5.71
C VAL A 294 5.33 0.86 -5.44
N LEU A 295 4.12 0.63 -5.91
CA LEU A 295 3.55 -0.70 -5.99
C LEU A 295 3.99 -1.37 -7.28
N ALA A 296 4.29 -2.66 -7.19
CA ALA A 296 4.74 -3.45 -8.33
C ALA A 296 4.39 -4.93 -8.15
N ILE A 297 3.95 -5.56 -9.23
CA ILE A 297 3.61 -6.98 -9.27
C ILE A 297 4.88 -7.81 -9.48
N ASN A 298 5.11 -8.81 -8.64
CA ASN A 298 6.14 -9.80 -8.88
C ASN A 298 5.83 -10.59 -10.18
N LYS A 299 6.79 -10.63 -11.11
CA LYS A 299 6.65 -11.30 -12.41
C LYS A 299 6.29 -12.79 -12.29
N THR A 300 6.68 -13.41 -11.19
CA THR A 300 6.44 -14.83 -10.90
C THR A 300 5.43 -15.03 -9.76
N ALA A 301 4.60 -14.03 -9.49
CA ALA A 301 3.57 -14.05 -8.46
C ALA A 301 2.81 -15.39 -8.43
N PRO A 302 2.65 -16.03 -7.26
CA PRO A 302 1.80 -17.20 -7.09
C PRO A 302 0.34 -16.93 -7.45
N HIS A 303 -0.18 -15.74 -7.11
CA HIS A 303 -1.56 -15.32 -7.30
C HIS A 303 -1.64 -14.13 -8.28
N PRO A 304 -1.37 -14.34 -9.58
CA PRO A 304 -1.17 -13.25 -10.53
C PRO A 304 -2.44 -12.43 -10.81
N ALA A 305 -3.63 -12.99 -10.68
CA ALA A 305 -4.88 -12.22 -10.82
C ALA A 305 -5.18 -11.42 -9.54
N ALA A 306 -4.97 -11.99 -8.36
CA ALA A 306 -5.13 -11.30 -7.10
C ALA A 306 -4.16 -10.11 -6.97
N ALA A 307 -2.91 -10.26 -7.42
CA ALA A 307 -1.94 -9.16 -7.49
C ALA A 307 -2.44 -8.00 -8.36
N ARG A 308 -2.96 -8.27 -9.55
CA ARG A 308 -3.51 -7.24 -10.46
C ARG A 308 -4.75 -6.59 -9.89
N LEU A 309 -5.62 -7.38 -9.26
CA LEU A 309 -6.81 -6.86 -8.60
C LEU A 309 -6.47 -5.96 -7.41
N TRP A 310 -5.40 -6.28 -6.66
CA TRP A 310 -4.89 -5.41 -5.60
C TRP A 310 -4.46 -4.04 -6.14
N GLU A 311 -3.73 -4.01 -7.25
CA GLU A 311 -3.32 -2.74 -7.84
C GLU A 311 -4.52 -1.97 -8.42
N GLU A 312 -5.47 -2.63 -9.09
CA GLU A 312 -6.73 -1.99 -9.49
C GLU A 312 -7.47 -1.38 -8.28
N PHE A 313 -7.50 -2.10 -7.16
CA PHE A 313 -8.10 -1.61 -5.92
C PHE A 313 -7.35 -0.40 -5.36
N MET A 314 -6.03 -0.47 -5.24
CA MET A 314 -5.22 0.60 -4.67
C MET A 314 -5.26 1.88 -5.51
N PHE A 315 -5.37 1.77 -6.82
CA PHE A 315 -5.44 2.92 -7.75
C PHE A 315 -6.85 3.24 -8.25
N SER A 316 -7.88 2.57 -7.75
CA SER A 316 -9.27 2.73 -8.19
C SER A 316 -9.88 4.10 -7.92
N GLN A 317 -9.28 4.89 -7.04
CA GLN A 317 -9.84 6.14 -6.52
C GLN A 317 -9.91 7.30 -7.49
N VAL A 318 -9.10 7.24 -8.54
CA VAL A 318 -8.91 8.39 -9.39
C VAL A 318 -10.21 8.77 -10.15
N LYS A 319 -11.17 7.84 -10.38
CA LYS A 319 -12.50 8.17 -10.98
C LYS A 319 -13.70 7.31 -10.56
N GLY A 320 -13.62 6.53 -9.51
CA GLY A 320 -14.78 5.86 -8.90
C GLY A 320 -15.50 4.80 -9.73
N LYS A 321 -14.86 4.25 -10.76
CA LYS A 321 -15.49 3.30 -11.68
C LYS A 321 -15.56 1.87 -11.11
N ILE A 322 -14.51 1.44 -10.42
CA ILE A 322 -14.44 0.10 -9.79
C ILE A 322 -15.45 -0.01 -8.63
N SER A 323 -15.64 1.06 -7.86
CA SER A 323 -16.57 1.09 -6.74
C SER A 323 -18.02 0.83 -7.15
N LYS A 324 -18.42 1.19 -8.36
CA LYS A 324 -19.78 1.03 -8.85
C LYS A 324 -20.08 -0.41 -9.27
N ASP A 325 -19.10 -1.07 -9.88
CA ASP A 325 -19.23 -2.43 -10.42
C ASP A 325 -19.05 -3.50 -9.32
N LEU A 326 -18.40 -3.15 -8.22
CA LEU A 326 -18.17 -4.04 -7.08
C LEU A 326 -19.17 -3.88 -5.94
N GLY A 327 -20.25 -3.07 -6.13
CA GLY A 327 -21.23 -2.79 -5.09
C GLY A 327 -20.71 -1.92 -3.93
N ALA A 328 -19.48 -1.44 -4.02
CA ALA A 328 -18.84 -0.61 -3.00
C ALA A 328 -19.16 0.87 -3.17
N ASN A 329 -20.46 1.24 -3.13
CA ASN A 329 -20.87 2.67 -3.02
C ASN A 329 -20.24 3.38 -1.81
N ASP A 330 -19.63 2.60 -0.90
CA ASP A 330 -18.97 3.08 0.31
C ASP A 330 -17.47 3.31 0.17
N TYR A 331 -16.90 3.04 -1.01
CA TYR A 331 -15.48 3.25 -1.25
C TYR A 331 -15.03 4.70 -1.03
N LYS A 332 -15.89 5.68 -1.33
CA LYS A 332 -15.67 7.11 -1.01
C LYS A 332 -15.56 7.40 0.49
N LYS A 333 -15.97 6.46 1.35
CA LYS A 333 -15.93 6.57 2.81
C LYS A 333 -14.66 5.92 3.41
N ILE A 334 -13.86 5.21 2.61
CA ILE A 334 -12.64 4.58 3.08
C ILE A 334 -11.58 5.66 3.33
N LYS A 335 -11.26 5.88 4.61
CA LYS A 335 -10.31 6.94 5.03
C LYS A 335 -8.94 6.82 4.38
N GLY A 336 -8.44 5.59 4.18
CA GLY A 336 -7.15 5.34 3.57
C GLY A 336 -7.08 5.72 2.12
N ALA A 337 -8.13 5.45 1.41
CA ALA A 337 -8.29 5.85 0.05
C ALA A 337 -8.30 7.38 -0.10
N LYS A 338 -8.96 8.13 0.82
CA LYS A 338 -8.86 9.60 0.86
C LYS A 338 -7.44 10.06 1.16
N MET A 339 -6.73 9.38 2.06
CA MET A 339 -5.36 9.74 2.41
C MET A 339 -4.39 9.50 1.25
N MET A 340 -4.54 8.40 0.52
CA MET A 340 -3.77 8.12 -0.70
C MET A 340 -4.04 9.17 -1.79
N ALA A 341 -5.30 9.54 -2.04
CA ALA A 341 -5.66 10.61 -2.98
C ALA A 341 -5.07 11.97 -2.55
N GLN A 342 -5.12 12.32 -1.26
CA GLN A 342 -4.54 13.56 -0.74
C GLN A 342 -3.01 13.61 -0.86
N ILE A 343 -2.35 12.47 -0.70
CA ILE A 343 -0.89 12.36 -0.87
C ILE A 343 -0.50 12.52 -2.34
N MET A 344 -1.34 12.07 -3.26
CA MET A 344 -1.13 12.16 -4.71
C MET A 344 -1.54 13.53 -5.31
N GLY A 345 -1.97 14.50 -4.50
CA GLY A 345 -2.28 15.85 -4.94
C GLY A 345 -3.68 16.02 -5.53
N GLY A 346 -4.61 15.16 -5.14
CA GLY A 346 -6.04 15.25 -5.46
C GLY A 346 -6.80 16.17 -4.50
#